data_c12c32cd2b8d3209ac62fff758bcfa08
#
_entry.id   c12c32cd2b8d3209ac62fff758bcfa08
#
_cell.length_a   1.000
_cell.length_b   1.000
_cell.length_c   1.000
_cell.angle_alpha   90.00
_cell.angle_beta   90.00
_cell.angle_gamma   90.00
#
_symmetry.space_group_name_H-M   'P 1'
#
loop_
_entity.id
_entity.type
_entity.pdbx_description
1 polymer ?
#
loop_
_entity_poly.entity_id
_entity_poly.type
_entity_poly.pdbx_seq_one_letter_code
_entity_poly.pdbx_strand_id
1 'polypeptide(L)'
;RYTPMVKDFDMHITFDEAKEIVKKGVAPLGEDYIALLDKGFNGGWIDVYENEGKRSGAYSWGPNGVHPYVLLNHQDNLDSMFTLAHEMGHALHSYKSNSTQPLVYAGYRIFVAEVASTCNEALLNFYLIENAKDKNEKAYLINHFLDSFKGTVYRQTMFAEFEKKAHELAESGKSLTAKALNEMYYELNKQYFGSDMVVDKDIEVEWARIPHFYTPFYVYQ
;
A
#
# COMPACT_ATOMS: atom_id res chain seq x y z
N ARG A 1 -9.55 -14.51 -12.14
CA ARG A 1 -8.85 -13.46 -11.42
C ARG A 1 -7.67 -14.00 -10.61
N TYR A 2 -7.80 -15.19 -10.10
CA TYR A 2 -6.90 -15.71 -9.10
C TYR A 2 -6.10 -16.93 -9.57
N THR A 3 -5.99 -17.10 -10.88
CA THR A 3 -5.04 -18.08 -11.40
C THR A 3 -3.64 -17.50 -11.24
N PRO A 4 -2.79 -18.09 -10.40
CA PRO A 4 -1.43 -17.60 -10.20
C PRO A 4 -0.64 -17.74 -11.49
N MET A 5 0.16 -16.73 -11.83
CA MET A 5 1.05 -16.78 -13.01
C MET A 5 2.15 -17.81 -12.82
N VAL A 6 2.62 -17.99 -11.59
CA VAL A 6 3.52 -19.06 -11.19
C VAL A 6 2.72 -20.07 -10.37
N LYS A 7 2.52 -21.27 -10.93
CA LYS A 7 1.73 -22.33 -10.28
C LYS A 7 2.52 -22.97 -9.15
N ASP A 8 1.78 -23.44 -8.16
CA ASP A 8 2.30 -24.28 -7.06
C ASP A 8 3.47 -23.62 -6.27
N PHE A 9 3.47 -22.29 -6.21
CA PHE A 9 4.46 -21.56 -5.44
C PHE A 9 3.75 -20.68 -4.38
N ASP A 10 4.11 -20.90 -3.13
CA ASP A 10 3.67 -20.11 -1.98
C ASP A 10 4.87 -19.87 -1.05
N MET A 11 4.91 -18.69 -0.42
CA MET A 11 5.94 -18.34 0.55
C MET A 11 5.28 -18.18 1.92
N HIS A 12 5.55 -19.16 2.79
CA HIS A 12 5.19 -19.02 4.20
C HIS A 12 6.32 -18.27 4.92
N ILE A 13 6.01 -17.11 5.47
CA ILE A 13 6.96 -16.19 6.11
C ILE A 13 6.33 -15.71 7.41
N THR A 14 6.79 -16.24 8.52
CA THR A 14 6.33 -15.81 9.84
C THR A 14 6.66 -14.35 10.10
N PHE A 15 5.97 -13.72 11.06
CA PHE A 15 6.25 -12.32 11.41
C PHE A 15 7.70 -12.09 11.85
N ASP A 16 8.29 -13.02 12.59
CA ASP A 16 9.69 -12.92 13.03
C ASP A 16 10.66 -13.02 11.85
N GLU A 17 10.41 -13.92 10.91
CA GLU A 17 11.19 -14.01 9.67
C GLU A 17 11.02 -12.75 8.81
N ALA A 18 9.79 -12.21 8.70
CA ALA A 18 9.50 -10.99 7.97
C ALA A 18 10.31 -9.80 8.50
N LYS A 19 10.43 -9.62 9.83
CA LYS A 19 11.26 -8.58 10.43
C LYS A 19 12.72 -8.67 9.98
N GLU A 20 13.30 -9.87 10.03
CA GLU A 20 14.69 -10.08 9.64
C GLU A 20 14.93 -9.88 8.14
N ILE A 21 13.99 -10.32 7.30
CA ILE A 21 14.08 -10.14 5.85
C ILE A 21 13.92 -8.66 5.48
N VAL A 22 12.96 -7.96 6.07
CA VAL A 22 12.76 -6.51 5.86
C VAL A 22 14.01 -5.73 6.21
N LYS A 23 14.63 -5.97 7.38
CA LYS A 23 15.90 -5.31 7.77
C LYS A 23 16.99 -5.50 6.72
N LYS A 24 17.14 -6.72 6.20
CA LYS A 24 18.14 -7.02 5.15
C LYS A 24 17.80 -6.28 3.84
N GLY A 25 16.52 -6.28 3.46
CA GLY A 25 16.07 -5.61 2.24
C GLY A 25 16.31 -4.10 2.25
N VAL A 26 16.05 -3.45 3.38
CA VAL A 26 16.20 -1.99 3.50
C VAL A 26 17.57 -1.57 4.07
N ALA A 27 18.51 -2.49 4.22
CA ALA A 27 19.88 -2.18 4.71
C ALA A 27 20.61 -1.05 3.95
N PRO A 28 20.38 -0.84 2.63
CA PRO A 28 20.95 0.31 1.92
C PRO A 28 20.57 1.69 2.49
N LEU A 29 19.52 1.79 3.32
CA LEU A 29 19.12 3.03 4.00
C LEU A 29 20.01 3.38 5.21
N GLY A 30 20.93 2.51 5.58
CA GLY A 30 21.94 2.74 6.60
C GLY A 30 21.58 2.22 7.99
N GLU A 31 22.60 2.16 8.85
CA GLU A 31 22.51 1.56 10.19
C GLU A 31 21.51 2.29 11.11
N ASP A 32 21.44 3.62 11.02
CA ASP A 32 20.46 4.42 11.80
C ASP A 32 19.02 4.06 11.45
N TYR A 33 18.74 3.74 10.18
CA TYR A 33 17.42 3.30 9.73
C TYR A 33 17.08 1.92 10.31
N ILE A 34 18.04 0.99 10.26
CA ILE A 34 17.87 -0.35 10.83
C ILE A 34 17.69 -0.30 12.35
N ALA A 35 18.46 0.50 13.06
CA ALA A 35 18.29 0.69 14.51
C ALA A 35 16.90 1.24 14.87
N LEU A 36 16.36 2.13 14.04
CA LEU A 36 15.03 2.67 14.24
C LEU A 36 13.94 1.62 13.92
N LEU A 37 14.14 0.78 12.91
CA LEU A 37 13.26 -0.39 12.66
C LEU A 37 13.25 -1.33 13.85
N ASP A 38 14.41 -1.70 14.39
CA ASP A 38 14.52 -2.55 15.58
C ASP A 38 13.81 -1.96 16.78
N LYS A 39 13.91 -0.64 16.96
CA LYS A 39 13.16 0.08 17.99
C LYS A 39 11.64 -0.08 17.79
N GLY A 40 11.16 0.02 16.55
CA GLY A 40 9.74 -0.16 16.24
C GLY A 40 9.28 -1.61 16.43
N PHE A 41 10.06 -2.56 15.95
CA PHE A 41 9.76 -3.99 16.06
C PHE A 41 9.69 -4.50 17.51
N ASN A 42 10.53 -3.96 18.39
CA ASN A 42 10.64 -4.40 19.77
C ASN A 42 9.98 -3.44 20.78
N GLY A 43 9.57 -2.26 20.34
CA GLY A 43 9.08 -1.18 21.20
C GLY A 43 7.55 -1.14 21.35
N GLY A 44 6.82 -2.17 20.90
CA GLY A 44 5.37 -2.22 21.01
C GLY A 44 4.64 -1.27 20.06
N TRP A 45 5.25 -0.89 18.92
CA TRP A 45 4.63 0.00 17.95
C TRP A 45 3.57 -0.71 17.10
N ILE A 46 3.62 -2.05 17.00
CA ILE A 46 2.89 -2.84 16.02
C ILE A 46 1.86 -3.75 16.70
N ASP A 47 0.61 -3.61 16.31
CA ASP A 47 -0.44 -4.58 16.57
C ASP A 47 -0.52 -5.53 15.37
N VAL A 48 -0.04 -6.77 15.55
CA VAL A 48 0.39 -7.65 14.46
C VAL A 48 -0.72 -8.48 13.86
N TYR A 49 -1.44 -9.23 14.71
CA TYR A 49 -2.32 -10.30 14.23
C TYR A 49 -3.79 -9.87 14.22
N GLU A 50 -4.56 -10.55 13.36
CA GLU A 50 -6.00 -10.44 13.33
C GLU A 50 -6.62 -10.92 14.65
N ASN A 51 -7.67 -10.23 15.10
CA ASN A 51 -8.49 -10.65 16.22
C ASN A 51 -9.92 -10.12 16.08
N GLU A 52 -10.83 -10.65 16.91
CA GLU A 52 -12.24 -10.27 16.87
C GLU A 52 -12.43 -8.77 17.12
N GLY A 53 -13.19 -8.12 16.23
CA GLY A 53 -13.48 -6.69 16.30
C GLY A 53 -12.36 -5.78 15.75
N LYS A 54 -11.21 -6.33 15.39
CA LYS A 54 -10.13 -5.55 14.77
C LYS A 54 -10.47 -5.18 13.33
N ARG A 55 -10.15 -3.94 12.95
CA ARG A 55 -10.36 -3.45 11.58
C ARG A 55 -9.46 -4.20 10.60
N SER A 56 -9.99 -4.57 9.45
CA SER A 56 -9.22 -5.17 8.36
C SER A 56 -8.28 -4.15 7.68
N GLY A 57 -7.30 -4.66 6.96
CA GLY A 57 -6.27 -3.87 6.28
C GLY A 57 -5.07 -3.57 7.17
N ALA A 58 -4.31 -2.57 6.81
CA ALA A 58 -3.16 -2.08 7.55
C ALA A 58 -3.11 -0.55 7.50
N TYR A 59 -2.50 0.06 8.50
CA TYR A 59 -2.18 1.49 8.49
C TYR A 59 -1.08 1.83 9.49
N SER A 60 -0.42 2.94 9.27
CA SER A 60 0.48 3.58 10.20
C SER A 60 -0.05 4.97 10.59
N TRP A 61 0.07 5.31 11.87
CA TRP A 61 -0.26 6.62 12.38
C TRP A 61 0.83 7.11 13.35
N GLY A 62 1.42 8.25 13.03
CA GLY A 62 2.51 8.84 13.80
C GLY A 62 2.11 10.16 14.46
N PRO A 63 1.40 10.15 15.61
CA PRO A 63 1.09 11.37 16.33
C PRO A 63 2.36 12.02 16.90
N ASN A 64 2.34 13.35 17.02
CA ASN A 64 3.48 14.08 17.57
C ASN A 64 3.62 13.82 19.08
N GLY A 65 4.85 13.72 19.56
CA GLY A 65 5.19 13.56 20.99
C GLY A 65 5.18 12.13 21.51
N VAL A 66 4.78 11.15 20.69
CA VAL A 66 4.82 9.72 21.01
C VAL A 66 5.37 8.92 19.83
N HIS A 67 5.60 7.62 20.02
CA HIS A 67 6.00 6.76 18.92
C HIS A 67 4.86 6.53 17.92
N PRO A 68 5.17 6.16 16.68
CA PRO A 68 4.15 5.72 15.73
C PRO A 68 3.42 4.46 16.21
N TYR A 69 2.20 4.28 15.71
CA TYR A 69 1.40 3.08 15.89
C TYR A 69 1.11 2.45 14.53
N VAL A 70 1.33 1.17 14.41
CA VAL A 70 1.11 0.38 13.20
C VAL A 70 0.10 -0.72 13.48
N LEU A 71 -0.96 -0.77 12.68
CA LEU A 71 -1.92 -1.86 12.70
C LEU A 71 -1.67 -2.75 11.48
N LEU A 72 -1.51 -4.05 11.74
CA LEU A 72 -1.42 -5.10 10.74
C LEU A 72 -2.49 -6.17 10.97
N ASN A 73 -2.69 -7.00 9.97
CA ASN A 73 -3.41 -8.28 10.03
C ASN A 73 -2.52 -9.34 9.35
N HIS A 74 -1.39 -9.63 9.98
CA HIS A 74 -0.33 -10.47 9.42
C HIS A 74 -0.79 -11.92 9.26
N GLN A 75 -0.55 -12.52 8.09
CA GLN A 75 -1.02 -13.87 7.72
C GLN A 75 0.11 -14.78 7.25
N ASP A 76 1.33 -14.54 7.72
CA ASP A 76 2.52 -15.35 7.45
C ASP A 76 2.77 -15.65 5.95
N ASN A 77 2.56 -14.66 5.09
CA ASN A 77 2.77 -14.75 3.65
C ASN A 77 3.58 -13.56 3.09
N LEU A 78 3.91 -13.63 1.80
CA LEU A 78 4.71 -12.60 1.12
C LEU A 78 4.03 -11.23 1.19
N ASP A 79 2.74 -11.14 0.93
CA ASP A 79 1.99 -9.87 0.93
C ASP A 79 2.02 -9.19 2.31
N SER A 80 1.91 -9.99 3.38
CA SER A 80 2.01 -9.49 4.77
C SER A 80 3.39 -8.96 5.11
N MET A 81 4.45 -9.57 4.57
CA MET A 81 5.82 -9.06 4.74
C MET A 81 6.03 -7.73 3.99
N PHE A 82 5.51 -7.60 2.77
CA PHE A 82 5.54 -6.31 2.06
C PHE A 82 4.70 -5.25 2.76
N THR A 83 3.55 -5.62 3.30
CA THR A 83 2.72 -4.72 4.11
C THR A 83 3.48 -4.23 5.35
N LEU A 84 4.21 -5.11 6.04
CA LEU A 84 5.08 -4.71 7.15
C LEU A 84 6.15 -3.69 6.71
N ALA A 85 6.82 -3.93 5.59
CA ALA A 85 7.83 -3.01 5.05
C ALA A 85 7.21 -1.65 4.70
N HIS A 86 6.04 -1.64 4.09
CA HIS A 86 5.26 -0.46 3.71
C HIS A 86 4.89 0.38 4.93
N GLU A 87 4.19 -0.20 5.89
CA GLU A 87 3.71 0.50 7.08
C GLU A 87 4.86 0.99 7.98
N MET A 88 5.95 0.23 8.04
CA MET A 88 7.15 0.71 8.72
C MET A 88 7.82 1.86 7.99
N GLY A 89 7.74 1.94 6.66
CA GLY A 89 8.15 3.12 5.89
C GLY A 89 7.42 4.38 6.34
N HIS A 90 6.11 4.32 6.45
CA HIS A 90 5.28 5.40 7.00
C HIS A 90 5.62 5.72 8.45
N ALA A 91 5.77 4.70 9.30
CA ALA A 91 6.07 4.87 10.71
C ALA A 91 7.40 5.61 10.91
N LEU A 92 8.46 5.20 10.21
CA LEU A 92 9.77 5.83 10.32
C LEU A 92 9.78 7.25 9.71
N HIS A 93 9.05 7.47 8.63
CA HIS A 93 8.86 8.81 8.06
C HIS A 93 8.20 9.74 9.08
N SER A 94 7.08 9.33 9.67
CA SER A 94 6.40 10.11 10.71
C SER A 94 7.28 10.35 11.93
N TYR A 95 8.00 9.32 12.39
CA TYR A 95 8.93 9.45 13.51
C TYR A 95 10.03 10.48 13.24
N LYS A 96 10.67 10.41 12.06
CA LYS A 96 11.71 11.37 11.68
C LYS A 96 11.15 12.78 11.48
N SER A 97 10.02 12.94 10.83
CA SER A 97 9.36 14.23 10.67
C SER A 97 9.03 14.87 12.02
N ASN A 98 8.39 14.12 12.91
CA ASN A 98 8.02 14.61 14.24
C ASN A 98 9.23 14.95 15.13
N SER A 99 10.38 14.27 14.92
CA SER A 99 11.59 14.51 15.72
C SER A 99 12.46 15.63 15.18
N THR A 100 12.31 16.03 13.92
CA THR A 100 13.19 17.03 13.26
C THR A 100 12.48 18.32 12.90
N GLN A 101 11.14 18.31 12.82
CA GLN A 101 10.35 19.48 12.45
C GLN A 101 9.55 20.03 13.64
N PRO A 102 9.34 21.34 13.71
CA PRO A 102 8.34 21.90 14.62
C PRO A 102 6.94 21.32 14.34
N LEU A 103 6.11 21.18 15.36
CA LEU A 103 4.75 20.60 15.27
C LEU A 103 3.95 21.12 14.07
N VAL A 104 4.00 22.42 13.79
CA VAL A 104 3.26 23.07 12.69
C VAL A 104 3.74 22.66 11.30
N TYR A 105 4.95 22.07 11.18
CA TYR A 105 5.54 21.61 9.93
C TYR A 105 5.78 20.10 9.88
N ALA A 106 5.48 19.38 10.96
CA ALA A 106 5.71 17.94 11.03
C ALA A 106 4.75 17.12 10.16
N GLY A 107 3.55 17.66 9.86
CA GLY A 107 2.60 17.04 8.94
C GLY A 107 3.09 17.12 7.49
N TYR A 108 2.89 16.05 6.72
CA TYR A 108 3.28 15.98 5.31
C TYR A 108 2.10 15.51 4.44
N ARG A 109 2.20 15.79 3.12
CA ARG A 109 1.16 15.43 2.15
C ARG A 109 1.22 13.96 1.79
N ILE A 110 0.08 13.38 1.39
CA ILE A 110 -0.03 11.98 0.95
C ILE A 110 0.97 11.65 -0.17
N PHE A 111 1.21 12.58 -1.08
CA PHE A 111 2.18 12.43 -2.17
C PHE A 111 3.58 11.98 -1.70
N VAL A 112 4.10 12.59 -0.62
CA VAL A 112 5.42 12.21 -0.08
C VAL A 112 5.34 11.06 0.93
N ALA A 113 4.17 10.81 1.50
CA ALA A 113 3.96 9.68 2.41
C ALA A 113 4.29 8.36 1.72
N GLU A 114 3.74 8.15 0.52
CA GLU A 114 3.93 6.91 -0.24
C GLU A 114 5.35 6.77 -0.85
N VAL A 115 6.13 7.84 -0.92
CA VAL A 115 7.55 7.73 -1.29
C VAL A 115 8.33 6.92 -0.26
N ALA A 116 8.07 7.12 1.03
CA ALA A 116 8.75 6.39 2.10
C ALA A 116 8.36 4.90 2.11
N SER A 117 7.07 4.60 2.00
CA SER A 117 6.54 3.23 2.00
C SER A 117 6.99 2.44 0.78
N THR A 118 6.81 2.99 -0.43
CA THR A 118 7.16 2.32 -1.68
C THR A 118 8.67 2.19 -1.89
N CYS A 119 9.48 3.09 -1.32
CA CYS A 119 10.93 2.93 -1.30
C CYS A 119 11.34 1.68 -0.53
N ASN A 120 10.76 1.45 0.65
CA ASN A 120 11.00 0.23 1.42
C ASN A 120 10.60 -1.03 0.64
N GLU A 121 9.41 -1.02 0.02
CA GLU A 121 8.95 -2.15 -0.80
C GLU A 121 9.88 -2.41 -1.98
N ALA A 122 10.31 -1.38 -2.69
CA ALA A 122 11.21 -1.52 -3.83
C ALA A 122 12.56 -2.12 -3.43
N LEU A 123 13.17 -1.61 -2.36
CA LEU A 123 14.45 -2.13 -1.84
C LEU A 123 14.30 -3.59 -1.38
N LEU A 124 13.23 -3.91 -0.65
CA LEU A 124 12.93 -5.28 -0.23
C LEU A 124 12.77 -6.21 -1.43
N ASN A 125 12.03 -5.77 -2.45
CA ASN A 125 11.80 -6.58 -3.64
C ASN A 125 13.10 -6.85 -4.42
N PHE A 126 13.96 -5.85 -4.59
CA PHE A 126 15.29 -6.03 -5.22
C PHE A 126 16.13 -7.03 -4.43
N TYR A 127 16.18 -6.89 -3.10
CA TYR A 127 16.87 -7.83 -2.24
C TYR A 127 16.37 -9.27 -2.42
N LEU A 128 15.06 -9.47 -2.43
CA LEU A 128 14.47 -10.79 -2.61
C LEU A 128 14.77 -11.40 -3.99
N ILE A 129 14.65 -10.60 -5.06
CA ILE A 129 14.95 -11.05 -6.43
C ILE A 129 16.43 -11.46 -6.59
N GLU A 130 17.34 -10.71 -5.97
CA GLU A 130 18.78 -11.03 -6.00
C GLU A 130 19.12 -12.29 -5.22
N ASN A 131 18.38 -12.58 -4.14
CA ASN A 131 18.60 -13.74 -3.27
C ASN A 131 17.63 -14.89 -3.52
N ALA A 132 16.87 -14.86 -4.61
CA ALA A 132 15.93 -15.92 -4.97
C ALA A 132 16.66 -17.28 -5.17
N LYS A 133 16.12 -18.33 -4.54
CA LYS A 133 16.74 -19.68 -4.49
C LYS A 133 16.73 -20.38 -5.85
N ASP A 134 15.71 -20.11 -6.65
CA ASP A 134 15.54 -20.72 -7.96
C ASP A 134 14.77 -19.80 -8.93
N LYS A 135 14.60 -20.29 -10.18
CA LYS A 135 13.90 -19.54 -11.24
C LYS A 135 12.41 -19.34 -10.96
N ASN A 136 11.75 -20.25 -10.26
CA ASN A 136 10.31 -20.15 -9.97
C ASN A 136 10.08 -19.09 -8.90
N GLU A 137 10.87 -19.10 -7.82
CA GLU A 137 10.84 -18.05 -6.80
C GLU A 137 11.13 -16.68 -7.43
N LYS A 138 12.16 -16.59 -8.26
CA LYS A 138 12.49 -15.34 -8.96
C LYS A 138 11.35 -14.86 -9.87
N ALA A 139 10.73 -15.75 -10.62
CA ALA A 139 9.59 -15.42 -11.48
C ALA A 139 8.37 -14.95 -10.66
N TYR A 140 8.12 -15.59 -9.51
CA TYR A 140 7.06 -15.19 -8.59
C TYR A 140 7.28 -13.78 -8.04
N LEU A 141 8.49 -13.47 -7.56
CA LEU A 141 8.85 -12.15 -7.04
C LEU A 141 8.80 -11.06 -8.12
N ILE A 142 9.23 -11.36 -9.34
CA ILE A 142 9.10 -10.43 -10.48
C ILE A 142 7.63 -10.17 -10.79
N ASN A 143 6.80 -11.22 -10.81
CA ASN A 143 5.36 -11.05 -11.03
C ASN A 143 4.70 -10.21 -9.92
N HIS A 144 5.05 -10.46 -8.67
CA HIS A 144 4.59 -9.66 -7.53
C HIS A 144 4.96 -8.17 -7.72
N PHE A 145 6.19 -7.89 -8.14
CA PHE A 145 6.63 -6.53 -8.44
C PHE A 145 5.84 -5.86 -9.56
N LEU A 146 5.55 -6.58 -10.64
CA LEU A 146 4.72 -6.08 -11.73
C LEU A 146 3.27 -5.83 -11.29
N ASP A 147 2.71 -6.72 -10.48
CA ASP A 147 1.38 -6.54 -9.90
C ASP A 147 1.31 -5.34 -8.95
N SER A 148 2.40 -5.02 -8.25
CA SER A 148 2.47 -3.81 -7.41
C SER A 148 2.36 -2.53 -8.25
N PHE A 149 3.00 -2.47 -9.42
CA PHE A 149 2.83 -1.34 -10.36
C PHE A 149 1.39 -1.19 -10.82
N LYS A 150 0.73 -2.30 -11.15
CA LYS A 150 -0.69 -2.29 -11.53
C LYS A 150 -1.57 -1.79 -10.38
N GLY A 151 -1.33 -2.30 -9.17
CA GLY A 151 -2.11 -1.93 -7.98
C GLY A 151 -1.86 -0.51 -7.50
N THR A 152 -0.65 0.00 -7.67
CA THR A 152 -0.23 1.31 -7.17
C THR A 152 -0.33 2.39 -8.25
N VAL A 153 0.43 2.30 -9.33
CA VAL A 153 0.47 3.37 -10.35
C VAL A 153 -0.84 3.42 -11.14
N TYR A 154 -1.21 2.32 -11.79
CA TYR A 154 -2.39 2.33 -12.67
C TYR A 154 -3.69 2.50 -11.89
N ARG A 155 -3.87 1.75 -10.80
CA ARG A 155 -5.10 1.81 -10.02
C ARG A 155 -5.28 3.16 -9.30
N GLN A 156 -4.22 3.71 -8.71
CA GLN A 156 -4.31 5.00 -8.03
C GLN A 156 -4.51 6.15 -9.02
N THR A 157 -3.91 6.08 -10.21
CA THR A 157 -4.18 7.05 -11.29
C THR A 157 -5.64 6.97 -11.74
N MET A 158 -6.19 5.77 -11.90
CA MET A 158 -7.61 5.57 -12.21
C MET A 158 -8.51 6.16 -11.11
N PHE A 159 -8.16 5.99 -9.84
CA PHE A 159 -8.89 6.58 -8.73
C PHE A 159 -8.85 8.10 -8.74
N ALA A 160 -7.67 8.68 -8.99
CA ALA A 160 -7.54 10.14 -9.14
C ALA A 160 -8.36 10.67 -10.31
N GLU A 161 -8.40 9.97 -11.43
CA GLU A 161 -9.24 10.33 -12.58
C GLU A 161 -10.73 10.21 -12.27
N PHE A 162 -11.15 9.19 -11.53
CA PHE A 162 -12.54 9.04 -11.08
C PHE A 162 -12.93 10.20 -10.13
N GLU A 163 -12.09 10.51 -9.15
CA GLU A 163 -12.32 11.64 -8.24
C GLU A 163 -12.44 12.96 -9.01
N LYS A 164 -11.50 13.23 -9.93
CA LYS A 164 -11.55 14.42 -10.79
C LYS A 164 -12.85 14.51 -11.58
N LYS A 165 -13.23 13.43 -12.29
CA LYS A 165 -14.46 13.40 -13.11
C LYS A 165 -15.72 13.57 -12.26
N ALA A 166 -15.75 13.03 -11.04
CA ALA A 166 -16.86 13.22 -10.12
C ALA A 166 -16.98 14.70 -9.69
N HIS A 167 -15.87 15.37 -9.37
CA HIS A 167 -15.86 16.81 -9.09
C HIS A 167 -16.32 17.63 -10.29
N GLU A 168 -15.78 17.39 -11.48
CA GLU A 168 -16.19 18.06 -12.72
C GLU A 168 -17.68 17.91 -13.01
N LEU A 169 -18.24 16.72 -12.76
CA LEU A 169 -19.67 16.47 -12.91
C LEU A 169 -20.50 17.34 -11.94
N ALA A 170 -20.11 17.38 -10.66
CA ALA A 170 -20.78 18.19 -9.64
C ALA A 170 -20.67 19.69 -9.96
N GLU A 171 -19.50 20.18 -10.32
CA GLU A 171 -19.23 21.58 -10.68
C GLU A 171 -20.00 22.02 -11.92
N SER A 172 -20.31 21.11 -12.83
CA SER A 172 -21.19 21.37 -13.99
C SER A 172 -22.67 21.53 -13.62
N GLY A 173 -23.02 21.40 -12.34
CA GLY A 173 -24.41 21.48 -11.85
C GLY A 173 -25.22 20.19 -12.03
N LYS A 174 -24.58 19.08 -12.44
CA LYS A 174 -25.24 17.78 -12.58
C LYS A 174 -25.20 17.01 -11.26
N SER A 175 -26.25 16.19 -11.04
CA SER A 175 -26.34 15.38 -9.83
C SER A 175 -25.38 14.20 -9.85
N LEU A 176 -24.66 13.98 -8.76
CA LEU A 176 -23.89 12.75 -8.51
C LEU A 176 -24.86 11.63 -8.11
N THR A 177 -25.40 10.92 -9.08
CA THR A 177 -26.24 9.75 -8.83
C THR A 177 -25.39 8.48 -8.81
N ALA A 178 -25.81 7.44 -8.08
CA ALA A 178 -25.14 6.15 -8.09
C ALA A 178 -24.99 5.60 -9.53
N LYS A 179 -25.99 5.78 -10.37
CA LYS A 179 -25.93 5.35 -11.78
C LYS A 179 -24.81 6.07 -12.53
N ALA A 180 -24.70 7.39 -12.42
CA ALA A 180 -23.65 8.16 -13.10
C ALA A 180 -22.25 7.78 -12.62
N LEU A 181 -22.08 7.56 -11.32
CA LEU A 181 -20.81 7.14 -10.72
C LEU A 181 -20.45 5.71 -11.13
N ASN A 182 -21.42 4.78 -11.17
CA ASN A 182 -21.21 3.42 -11.63
C ASN A 182 -20.76 3.38 -13.10
N GLU A 183 -21.45 4.10 -13.98
CA GLU A 183 -21.09 4.17 -15.40
C GLU A 183 -19.67 4.75 -15.57
N MET A 184 -19.36 5.84 -14.88
CA MET A 184 -18.03 6.47 -14.90
C MET A 184 -16.92 5.51 -14.43
N TYR A 185 -17.15 4.82 -13.31
CA TYR A 185 -16.17 3.89 -12.74
C TYR A 185 -15.95 2.66 -13.65
N TYR A 186 -17.03 2.14 -14.23
CA TYR A 186 -16.97 1.02 -15.17
C TYR A 186 -16.17 1.37 -16.43
N GLU A 187 -16.43 2.52 -17.03
CA GLU A 187 -15.70 2.96 -18.24
C GLU A 187 -14.22 3.20 -17.96
N LEU A 188 -13.87 3.76 -16.79
CA LEU A 188 -12.48 3.87 -16.37
C LEU A 188 -11.81 2.51 -16.22
N ASN A 189 -12.47 1.55 -15.59
CA ASN A 189 -11.93 0.18 -15.51
C ASN A 189 -11.66 -0.39 -16.90
N LYS A 190 -12.60 -0.27 -17.84
CA LYS A 190 -12.39 -0.72 -19.23
C LYS A 190 -11.19 -0.04 -19.89
N GLN A 191 -11.04 1.27 -19.70
CA GLN A 191 -9.93 2.03 -20.25
C GLN A 191 -8.60 1.56 -19.72
N TYR A 192 -8.48 1.37 -18.38
CA TYR A 192 -7.23 1.02 -17.73
C TYR A 192 -6.85 -0.46 -17.86
N PHE A 193 -7.81 -1.35 -18.03
CA PHE A 193 -7.54 -2.77 -18.30
C PHE A 193 -7.33 -3.06 -19.80
N GLY A 194 -7.78 -2.19 -20.68
CA GLY A 194 -7.62 -2.33 -22.11
C GLY A 194 -8.65 -3.25 -22.78
N SER A 195 -8.62 -3.25 -24.12
CA SER A 195 -9.62 -3.96 -24.95
C SER A 195 -9.56 -5.47 -24.85
N ASP A 196 -8.42 -6.03 -24.46
CA ASP A 196 -8.21 -7.48 -24.40
C ASP A 196 -8.72 -8.11 -23.10
N MET A 197 -9.17 -7.29 -22.16
CA MET A 197 -9.72 -7.72 -20.89
C MET A 197 -11.26 -7.67 -20.91
N VAL A 198 -11.88 -8.77 -20.52
CA VAL A 198 -13.32 -8.77 -20.22
C VAL A 198 -13.51 -8.25 -18.79
N VAL A 199 -14.00 -7.02 -18.69
CA VAL A 199 -14.29 -6.39 -17.40
C VAL A 199 -15.68 -6.78 -16.96
N ASP A 200 -15.78 -7.43 -15.79
CA ASP A 200 -17.04 -7.80 -15.18
C ASP A 200 -17.86 -6.54 -14.82
N LYS A 201 -19.16 -6.60 -15.09
CA LYS A 201 -20.08 -5.49 -14.84
C LYS A 201 -20.18 -5.14 -13.35
N ASP A 202 -20.01 -6.10 -12.47
CA ASP A 202 -20.12 -5.91 -11.02
C ASP A 202 -19.03 -4.96 -10.46
N ILE A 203 -17.94 -4.73 -11.22
CA ILE A 203 -16.91 -3.76 -10.82
C ILE A 203 -17.45 -2.33 -10.70
N GLU A 204 -18.55 -2.00 -11.38
CA GLU A 204 -19.11 -0.65 -11.43
C GLU A 204 -19.47 -0.07 -10.05
N VAL A 205 -19.74 -0.94 -9.07
CA VAL A 205 -20.12 -0.53 -7.70
C VAL A 205 -18.93 -0.53 -6.73
N GLU A 206 -17.74 -0.90 -7.17
CA GLU A 206 -16.56 -1.01 -6.29
C GLU A 206 -16.20 0.33 -5.61
N TRP A 207 -16.37 1.47 -6.30
CA TRP A 207 -16.09 2.79 -5.76
C TRP A 207 -16.79 3.05 -4.42
N ALA A 208 -18.00 2.49 -4.23
CA ALA A 208 -18.82 2.74 -3.05
C ALA A 208 -18.21 2.20 -1.74
N ARG A 209 -17.31 1.19 -1.82
CA ARG A 209 -16.61 0.63 -0.64
C ARG A 209 -15.25 1.27 -0.35
N ILE A 210 -14.79 2.19 -1.22
CA ILE A 210 -13.45 2.78 -1.11
C ILE A 210 -13.54 4.07 -0.29
N PRO A 211 -13.04 4.09 0.97
CA PRO A 211 -13.20 5.23 1.87
C PRO A 211 -12.57 6.53 1.35
N HIS A 212 -11.53 6.42 0.52
CA HIS A 212 -10.80 7.55 -0.04
C HIS A 212 -11.70 8.51 -0.82
N PHE A 213 -12.71 8.00 -1.55
CA PHE A 213 -13.63 8.83 -2.31
C PHE A 213 -14.63 9.64 -1.46
N TYR A 214 -14.69 9.37 -0.17
CA TYR A 214 -15.51 10.11 0.79
C TYR A 214 -14.72 11.19 1.53
N THR A 215 -13.43 11.33 1.23
CA THR A 215 -12.55 12.40 1.74
C THR A 215 -12.14 13.28 0.57
N PRO A 216 -12.47 14.60 0.59
CA PRO A 216 -12.22 15.50 -0.55
C PRO A 216 -10.76 15.52 -0.96
N PHE A 217 -10.49 15.32 -2.25
CA PHE A 217 -9.17 15.40 -2.87
C PHE A 217 -8.11 14.47 -2.25
N TYR A 218 -8.52 13.36 -1.65
CA TYR A 218 -7.58 12.45 -0.98
C TYR A 218 -6.67 11.74 -1.99
N VAL A 219 -7.21 11.21 -3.07
CA VAL A 219 -6.43 10.48 -4.09
C VAL A 219 -5.74 11.44 -5.07
N TYR A 220 -6.29 12.62 -5.25
CA TYR A 220 -5.82 13.60 -6.22
C TYR A 220 -4.64 14.46 -5.72
N GLN A 221 -4.26 14.36 -4.47
CA GLN A 221 -3.18 15.17 -3.87
C GLN A 221 -1.79 14.79 -4.34
#